data_1bc0776251d483a9b99ebe65425c7a28
#
_entry.id   1bc0776251d483a9b99ebe65425c7a28
#
_cell.length_a   1.000
_cell.length_b   1.000
_cell.length_c   1.000
_cell.angle_alpha   90.00
_cell.angle_beta   90.00
_cell.angle_gamma   90.00
#
_symmetry.space_group_name_H-M   'P 1'
#
loop_
_entity.id
_entity.type
_entity.pdbx_description
1 polymer ?
#
loop_
_entity_poly.entity_id
_entity_poly.type
_entity_poly.pdbx_seq_one_letter_code
_entity_poly.pdbx_strand_id
1 'polypeptide(L)'
;MRRSVRSLAAVAAVAALGLAACTGGTSSSSSSDAEQTYGPGALPTVTEGKLTVATSDPAYSPWILNNDPASGEGYESAVIYALAEELGYSADNVQWVRATFESSITPGAKDWDL
;
A
#
# COMPACT_ATOMS: atom_id res chain seq x y z
N MET A 1 -61.97 41.37 41.12
CA MET A 1 -62.62 40.06 40.93
C MET A 1 -61.62 39.20 40.24
N ARG A 2 -60.84 38.34 40.94
CA ARG A 2 -61.05 36.90 41.12
C ARG A 2 -61.25 36.19 39.78
N ARG A 3 -60.38 35.34 39.33
CA ARG A 3 -59.99 33.95 39.74
C ARG A 3 -58.82 33.49 38.84
N SER A 4 -57.71 33.11 39.33
CA SER A 4 -57.25 31.76 39.68
C SER A 4 -57.86 30.59 38.92
N VAL A 5 -57.08 29.92 38.13
CA VAL A 5 -57.05 28.47 37.85
C VAL A 5 -55.66 28.19 37.31
N ARG A 6 -54.76 27.66 37.96
CA ARG A 6 -54.42 26.32 38.43
C ARG A 6 -54.50 25.23 37.35
N SER A 7 -53.35 24.59 37.24
CA SER A 7 -53.14 23.18 36.86
C SER A 7 -53.01 22.95 35.35
N LEU A 8 -52.13 22.17 34.84
CA LEU A 8 -51.55 20.92 35.32
C LEU A 8 -50.27 20.66 34.56
N ALA A 9 -49.31 20.15 35.26
CA ALA A 9 -48.14 19.53 34.73
C ALA A 9 -48.50 18.30 33.88
N ALA A 10 -47.93 18.20 32.71
CA ALA A 10 -47.83 16.96 31.99
C ALA A 10 -46.36 16.65 31.82
N VAL A 11 -45.87 15.83 32.69
CA VAL A 11 -44.54 15.18 32.60
C VAL A 11 -44.66 14.14 31.51
N ALA A 12 -44.11 14.40 30.36
CA ALA A 12 -43.82 13.37 29.35
C ALA A 12 -42.42 12.89 29.58
N ALA A 13 -42.25 11.85 30.35
CA ALA A 13 -41.04 11.08 30.47
C ALA A 13 -40.86 10.29 29.18
N VAL A 14 -40.07 10.78 28.24
CA VAL A 14 -39.57 9.98 27.13
C VAL A 14 -38.37 9.21 27.63
N ALA A 15 -38.58 7.94 27.83
CA ALA A 15 -37.53 6.98 28.13
C ALA A 15 -36.60 6.89 26.88
N ALA A 16 -35.49 7.58 26.95
CA ALA A 16 -34.39 7.34 26.04
C ALA A 16 -33.76 5.99 26.44
N LEU A 17 -34.12 4.93 25.72
CA LEU A 17 -33.37 3.69 25.76
C LEU A 17 -31.98 3.96 25.17
N GLY A 18 -31.04 4.17 26.07
CA GLY A 18 -29.63 4.22 25.69
C GLY A 18 -29.20 2.87 25.16
N LEU A 19 -28.85 2.81 23.91
CA LEU A 19 -27.97 1.79 23.39
C LEU A 19 -26.54 2.08 23.89
N ALA A 20 -26.32 1.76 25.14
CA ALA A 20 -25.00 1.63 25.70
C ALA A 20 -24.51 0.20 25.46
N ALA A 21 -24.26 -0.16 24.22
CA ALA A 21 -23.57 -1.38 23.88
C ALA A 21 -22.26 -1.01 23.19
N CYS A 22 -21.16 -1.56 23.73
CA CYS A 22 -19.80 -1.47 23.27
C CYS A 22 -18.94 -0.31 23.81
N THR A 23 -18.85 -0.18 25.11
CA THR A 23 -17.60 0.24 25.73
C THR A 23 -16.84 -1.00 26.22
N GLY A 24 -16.51 -1.90 25.31
CA GLY A 24 -15.38 -2.77 25.49
C GLY A 24 -14.15 -1.89 25.38
N GLY A 25 -13.45 -1.70 26.48
CA GLY A 25 -12.19 -0.97 26.54
C GLY A 25 -11.16 -1.66 25.64
N THR A 26 -11.16 -1.28 24.39
CA THR A 26 -10.01 -1.41 23.55
C THR A 26 -9.26 -0.12 23.76
N SER A 27 -8.15 -0.20 24.47
CA SER A 27 -7.11 0.81 24.37
C SER A 27 -6.82 0.96 22.90
N SER A 28 -7.46 1.94 22.29
CA SER A 28 -7.02 2.43 20.98
C SER A 28 -5.62 2.95 21.21
N SER A 29 -4.64 2.07 21.04
CA SER A 29 -3.38 2.50 20.54
C SER A 29 -3.75 3.27 19.28
N SER A 30 -3.72 4.57 19.35
CA SER A 30 -3.59 5.43 18.21
C SER A 30 -2.24 5.09 17.61
N SER A 31 -2.18 3.95 16.90
CA SER A 31 -1.33 3.87 15.77
C SER A 31 -1.84 5.02 14.91
N SER A 32 -1.14 6.13 14.95
CA SER A 32 -1.12 7.04 13.84
C SER A 32 -0.67 6.14 12.69
N ASP A 33 -1.62 5.57 11.96
CA ASP A 33 -1.41 5.28 10.57
C ASP A 33 -1.14 6.66 9.96
N ALA A 34 0.08 7.10 10.13
CA ALA A 34 0.64 8.05 9.23
C ALA A 34 0.50 7.35 7.89
N GLU A 35 -0.49 7.75 7.13
CA GLU A 35 -0.65 7.36 5.74
C GLU A 35 0.72 7.53 5.12
N GLN A 36 1.40 6.41 4.91
CA GLN A 36 2.75 6.40 4.38
C GLN A 36 2.60 6.84 2.93
N THR A 37 2.62 8.13 2.72
CA THR A 37 2.64 8.75 1.40
C THR A 37 4.00 8.44 0.81
N TYR A 38 4.05 7.38 0.04
CA TYR A 38 5.19 7.13 -0.82
C TYR A 38 5.17 8.18 -1.91
N GLY A 39 6.09 9.13 -1.82
CA GLY A 39 6.36 10.04 -2.93
C GLY A 39 7.05 9.31 -4.07
N PRO A 40 7.19 9.96 -5.22
CA PRO A 40 7.94 9.40 -6.33
C PRO A 40 9.35 8.97 -5.90
N GLY A 41 9.71 7.71 -6.17
CA GLY A 41 11.01 7.14 -5.81
C GLY A 41 11.25 6.87 -4.32
N ALA A 42 10.19 6.91 -3.48
CA ALA A 42 10.30 6.80 -2.02
C ALA A 42 9.75 5.47 -1.47
N LEU A 43 9.66 4.43 -2.26
CA LEU A 43 9.28 3.10 -1.79
C LEU A 43 10.40 2.50 -0.92
N PRO A 44 10.05 1.66 0.06
CA PRO A 44 11.03 0.91 0.85
C PRO A 44 11.65 -0.21 0.00
N THR A 45 12.62 0.12 -0.81
CA THR A 45 13.32 -0.80 -1.71
C THR A 45 14.56 -1.39 -1.06
N VAL A 46 15.04 -2.54 -1.55
CA VAL A 46 16.28 -3.18 -1.06
C VAL A 46 17.50 -2.28 -1.18
N THR A 47 17.50 -1.40 -2.18
CA THR A 47 18.50 -0.35 -2.32
C THR A 47 17.77 0.98 -2.35
N GLU A 48 18.03 1.84 -1.38
CA GLU A 48 17.35 3.13 -1.28
C GLU A 48 17.48 3.94 -2.59
N GLY A 49 16.34 4.43 -3.07
CA GLY A 49 16.26 5.23 -4.30
C GLY A 49 16.41 4.45 -5.59
N LYS A 50 16.50 3.12 -5.54
CA LYS A 50 16.57 2.26 -6.72
C LYS A 50 15.46 1.21 -6.70
N LEU A 51 14.98 0.86 -7.87
CA LEU A 51 14.07 -0.26 -8.08
C LEU A 51 14.89 -1.45 -8.60
N THR A 52 15.09 -2.45 -7.77
CA THR A 52 15.86 -3.66 -8.13
C THR A 52 14.91 -4.72 -8.64
N VAL A 53 15.10 -5.17 -9.86
CA VAL A 53 14.23 -6.12 -10.56
C VAL A 53 15.01 -7.38 -10.92
N ALA A 54 14.46 -8.53 -10.53
CA ALA A 54 15.05 -9.82 -10.87
C ALA A 54 14.47 -10.37 -12.17
N THR A 55 15.33 -10.96 -12.97
CA THR A 55 14.93 -11.74 -14.14
C THR A 55 15.79 -13.00 -14.28
N SER A 56 15.32 -13.97 -15.05
CA SER A 56 16.07 -15.21 -15.30
C SER A 56 17.33 -14.97 -16.12
N ASP A 57 18.26 -15.94 -16.03
CA ASP A 57 19.40 -16.02 -16.92
C ASP A 57 19.52 -17.43 -17.52
N PRO A 58 19.36 -17.59 -18.82
CA PRO A 58 19.03 -16.56 -19.80
C PRO A 58 17.55 -16.12 -19.74
N ALA A 59 17.29 -14.89 -20.11
CA ALA A 59 15.96 -14.37 -20.40
C ALA A 59 15.68 -14.44 -21.90
N TYR A 60 14.43 -14.76 -22.27
CA TYR A 60 14.06 -15.12 -23.62
C TYR A 60 13.08 -14.13 -24.27
N SER A 61 13.20 -14.01 -25.58
CA SER A 61 12.20 -13.35 -26.42
C SER A 61 10.87 -14.13 -26.37
N PRO A 62 9.72 -13.45 -26.44
CA PRO A 62 9.54 -12.00 -26.66
C PRO A 62 9.55 -11.19 -25.34
N TRP A 63 9.81 -11.82 -24.21
CA TRP A 63 9.74 -11.20 -22.89
C TRP A 63 10.86 -10.21 -22.67
N ILE A 64 12.08 -10.65 -22.90
CA ILE A 64 13.28 -9.83 -22.87
C ILE A 64 14.06 -10.12 -24.15
N LEU A 65 14.36 -9.10 -24.94
CA LEU A 65 15.10 -9.28 -26.17
C LEU A 65 16.60 -9.37 -25.90
N ASN A 66 17.28 -10.18 -26.67
CA ASN A 66 18.74 -10.34 -26.66
C ASN A 66 19.34 -10.69 -25.29
N ASN A 67 18.54 -11.26 -24.36
CA ASN A 67 18.95 -11.49 -22.98
C ASN A 67 19.45 -10.20 -22.27
N ASP A 68 18.94 -9.04 -22.69
CA ASP A 68 19.32 -7.73 -22.16
C ASP A 68 18.11 -6.99 -21.58
N PRO A 69 17.79 -7.18 -20.29
CA PRO A 69 16.67 -6.51 -19.67
C PRO A 69 16.85 -4.99 -19.56
N ALA A 70 18.10 -4.51 -19.52
CA ALA A 70 18.38 -3.09 -19.40
C ALA A 70 18.11 -2.32 -20.69
N SER A 71 17.98 -3.02 -21.81
CA SER A 71 17.66 -2.38 -23.11
C SER A 71 16.26 -1.73 -23.14
N GLY A 72 15.34 -2.15 -22.26
CA GLY A 72 13.94 -1.75 -22.33
C GLY A 72 13.17 -2.45 -23.46
N GLU A 73 13.81 -3.36 -24.19
CA GLU A 73 13.21 -4.10 -25.29
C GLU A 73 12.64 -5.44 -24.84
N GLY A 74 11.44 -5.77 -25.34
CA GLY A 74 10.65 -6.93 -24.94
C GLY A 74 9.56 -6.54 -23.94
N TYR A 75 8.60 -7.44 -23.79
CA TYR A 75 7.40 -7.15 -23.01
C TYR A 75 7.72 -6.83 -21.55
N GLU A 76 8.50 -7.68 -20.87
CA GLU A 76 8.81 -7.51 -19.44
C GLU A 76 9.67 -6.27 -19.20
N SER A 77 10.71 -6.07 -20.00
CA SER A 77 11.55 -4.86 -19.90
C SER A 77 10.73 -3.59 -20.05
N ALA A 78 9.89 -3.52 -21.08
CA ALA A 78 9.06 -2.35 -21.33
C ALA A 78 8.07 -2.09 -20.19
N VAL A 79 7.43 -3.14 -19.66
CA VAL A 79 6.49 -3.02 -18.52
C VAL A 79 7.21 -2.53 -17.27
N ILE A 80 8.39 -3.04 -16.98
CA ILE A 80 9.16 -2.63 -15.80
C ILE A 80 9.56 -1.15 -15.89
N TYR A 81 10.03 -0.68 -17.03
CA TYR A 81 10.37 0.75 -17.18
C TYR A 81 9.15 1.66 -17.11
N ALA A 82 8.01 1.25 -17.68
CA ALA A 82 6.77 1.99 -17.53
C ALA A 82 6.29 2.03 -16.06
N LEU A 83 6.38 0.91 -15.36
CA LEU A 83 6.05 0.85 -13.93
C LEU A 83 7.00 1.72 -13.09
N ALA A 84 8.30 1.67 -13.37
CA ALA A 84 9.28 2.49 -12.68
C ALA A 84 8.97 3.98 -12.83
N GLU A 85 8.62 4.43 -14.03
CA GLU A 85 8.22 5.81 -14.30
C GLU A 85 6.99 6.21 -13.48
N GLU A 86 5.95 5.39 -13.45
CA GLU A 86 4.74 5.62 -12.64
C GLU A 86 5.04 5.66 -11.12
N LEU A 87 6.00 4.87 -10.67
CA LEU A 87 6.47 4.87 -9.29
C LEU A 87 7.44 6.01 -8.98
N GLY A 88 7.80 6.84 -9.97
CA GLY A 88 8.68 7.99 -9.84
C GLY A 88 10.17 7.66 -9.85
N TYR A 89 10.55 6.49 -10.36
CA TYR A 89 11.94 6.14 -10.61
C TYR A 89 12.33 6.48 -12.06
N SER A 90 13.48 7.12 -12.25
CA SER A 90 14.06 7.25 -13.59
C SER A 90 14.61 5.92 -14.08
N ALA A 91 14.77 5.76 -15.37
CA ALA A 91 15.35 4.54 -15.97
C ALA A 91 16.73 4.20 -15.38
N ASP A 92 17.55 5.20 -15.06
CA ASP A 92 18.88 5.03 -14.47
C ASP A 92 18.82 4.46 -13.03
N ASN A 93 17.66 4.53 -12.39
CA ASN A 93 17.43 3.98 -11.05
C ASN A 93 16.77 2.60 -11.08
N VAL A 94 16.54 2.03 -12.25
CA VAL A 94 16.14 0.62 -12.38
C VAL A 94 17.40 -0.25 -12.45
N GLN A 95 17.53 -1.14 -11.49
CA GLN A 95 18.66 -2.05 -11.40
C GLN A 95 18.20 -3.49 -11.69
N TRP A 96 18.77 -4.13 -12.69
CA TRP A 96 18.47 -5.51 -13.01
C TRP A 96 19.44 -6.47 -12.33
N VAL A 97 18.90 -7.53 -11.74
CA VAL A 97 19.67 -8.66 -11.19
C VAL A 97 19.20 -9.97 -11.80
N ARG A 98 20.08 -10.98 -11.77
CA ARG A 98 19.77 -12.31 -12.27
C ARG A 98 19.40 -13.24 -11.12
N ALA A 99 18.29 -13.94 -11.28
CA ALA A 99 17.80 -14.89 -10.28
C ALA A 99 17.46 -16.23 -10.94
N THR A 100 17.65 -17.31 -10.22
CA THR A 100 17.14 -18.63 -10.65
C THR A 100 15.65 -18.74 -10.35
N PHE A 101 14.96 -19.57 -11.11
CA PHE A 101 13.56 -19.87 -10.82
C PHE A 101 13.37 -20.35 -9.37
N GLU A 102 14.23 -21.25 -8.89
CA GLU A 102 14.17 -21.76 -7.52
C GLU A 102 14.33 -20.65 -6.48
N SER A 103 15.25 -19.71 -6.69
CA SER A 103 15.42 -18.59 -5.77
C SER A 103 14.21 -17.66 -5.77
N SER A 104 13.51 -17.54 -6.89
CA SER A 104 12.33 -16.70 -7.01
C SER A 104 11.14 -17.26 -6.24
N ILE A 105 10.93 -18.57 -6.25
CA ILE A 105 9.79 -19.24 -5.58
C ILE A 105 10.08 -19.67 -4.14
N THR A 106 11.35 -19.77 -3.73
CA THR A 106 11.72 -20.14 -2.36
C THR A 106 11.31 -19.05 -1.37
N PRO A 107 10.59 -19.38 -0.29
CA PRO A 107 10.24 -18.40 0.73
C PRO A 107 11.49 -17.78 1.39
N GLY A 108 11.37 -16.51 1.77
CA GLY A 108 12.42 -15.77 2.48
C GLY A 108 12.69 -14.40 1.89
N ALA A 109 13.61 -13.68 2.52
CA ALA A 109 14.05 -12.38 2.02
C ALA A 109 14.70 -12.51 0.65
N LYS A 110 14.53 -11.48 -0.17
CA LYS A 110 15.08 -11.38 -1.53
C LYS A 110 16.01 -10.17 -1.60
N ASP A 111 16.96 -10.25 -2.50
CA ASP A 111 17.87 -9.16 -2.81
C ASP A 111 17.34 -8.28 -3.96
N TRP A 112 16.05 -8.32 -4.19
CA TRP A 112 15.33 -7.54 -5.21
C TRP A 112 13.91 -7.18 -4.74
N ASP A 113 13.34 -6.18 -5.38
CA ASP A 113 12.01 -5.63 -5.05
C ASP A 113 10.89 -6.28 -5.87
N LEU A 114 11.17 -6.65 -7.11
CA LEU A 114 10.24 -7.23 -8.08
C LEU A 114 10.85 -8.43 -8.81
#